data_c991d67d22177409cb40076c878c89c4
#
_entry.id   c991d67d22177409cb40076c878c89c4
#
_cell.length_a   1.000
_cell.length_b   1.000
_cell.length_c   1.000
_cell.angle_alpha   90.00
_cell.angle_beta   90.00
_cell.angle_gamma   90.00
#
_symmetry.space_group_name_H-M   'P 1'
#
loop_
_entity.id
_entity.type
_entity.pdbx_description
1 polymer ?
#
loop_
_entity_poly.entity_id
_entity_poly.type
_entity_poly.pdbx_seq_one_letter_code
_entity_poly.pdbx_strand_id
1 'polypeptide(L)'
;QSDTLRALNQARGKQFSLPLPSLAQLSLPLVGRVAAGSPILAQEHIDRTFLMEASMFSRRPDYLLKVRGMSMRDAGIMDGDLLAVQKASEARSGQIVVARLGDDVTVKRFKRTRGGVELVAENPEFKTIFVGPGDAFAIEGLAVGLIRNNMLM
;
A
#
# COMPACT_ATOMS: atom_id res chain seq x y z
N GLN A 1 -33.72 11.16 10.93
CA GLN A 1 -33.31 10.61 10.80
C GLN A 1 -32.80 10.37 10.46
N SER A 2 -32.54 10.38 10.45
CA SER A 2 -31.92 9.79 10.22
C SER A 2 -31.91 9.10 9.99
N ASP A 3 -31.72 8.82 9.79
CA ASP A 3 -31.77 7.79 9.67
C ASP A 3 -31.33 7.03 10.52
N THR A 4 -30.88 7.32 11.39
CA THR A 4 -30.61 6.47 12.22
C THR A 4 -31.45 6.43 13.17
N LEU A 5 -32.09 6.99 13.27
CA LEU A 5 -33.05 6.82 13.79
C LEU A 5 -34.07 7.18 13.13
N ARG A 6 -33.98 7.34 12.21
CA ARG A 6 -34.89 7.43 11.50
C ARG A 6 -35.03 6.39 11.07
N ALA A 7 -34.58 6.16 11.49
CA ALA A 7 -34.63 5.21 11.27
C ALA A 7 -34.77 4.44 12.30
N LEU A 8 -34.91 4.87 13.10
CA LEU A 8 -35.33 4.21 13.96
C LEU A 8 -36.59 4.60 14.09
N ASN A 9 -36.90 5.32 13.54
CA ASN A 9 -37.87 5.61 13.35
C ASN A 9 -38.63 5.70 12.37
N GLN A 10 -38.49 5.75 11.99
CA GLN A 10 -39.04 5.58 11.11
C GLN A 10 -39.14 4.52 11.13
N ALA A 11 -38.99 4.42 11.91
CA ALA A 11 -38.89 3.71 12.07
C ALA A 11 -39.51 3.35 12.97
N ARG A 12 -39.81 3.58 13.33
CA ARG A 12 -39.99 3.28 13.64
C ARG A 12 -40.30 2.89 13.33
N GLY A 13 -40.62 2.70 13.59
CA GLY A 13 -40.29 2.42 12.71
C GLY A 13 -39.38 2.82 11.78
N LYS A 14 -38.65 3.32 12.03
CA LYS A 14 -37.75 3.67 11.22
C LYS A 14 -36.69 2.93 11.24
N GLN A 15 -36.39 2.62 10.32
CA GLN A 15 -35.35 1.73 10.27
C GLN A 15 -34.08 2.46 10.24
N PHE A 16 -33.21 2.08 11.09
CA PHE A 16 -31.93 2.69 11.15
C PHE A 16 -30.98 1.95 10.23
N SER A 17 -30.39 2.64 9.28
CA SER A 17 -29.48 2.06 8.32
C SER A 17 -28.05 2.49 8.58
N LEU A 18 -27.14 1.54 8.65
CA LEU A 18 -25.72 1.84 8.76
C LEU A 18 -25.10 1.94 7.37
N PRO A 19 -24.15 2.82 7.17
CA PRO A 19 -23.43 2.88 5.89
C PRO A 19 -22.59 1.62 5.71
N LEU A 20 -23.00 0.78 4.78
CA LEU A 20 -22.34 -0.48 4.56
C LEU A 20 -20.83 -0.35 4.21
N PRO A 21 -20.43 0.64 3.39
CA PRO A 21 -19.01 0.74 3.08
C PRO A 21 -18.10 0.93 4.28
N SER A 22 -18.59 1.60 5.35
CA SER A 22 -17.76 1.80 6.54
C SER A 22 -17.63 0.53 7.37
N LEU A 23 -18.45 -0.50 7.08
CA LEU A 23 -18.38 -1.78 7.77
C LEU A 23 -17.74 -2.85 6.90
N ALA A 24 -17.36 -2.51 5.68
CA ALA A 24 -16.79 -3.49 4.76
C ALA A 24 -15.44 -3.96 5.27
N GLN A 25 -15.21 -5.25 5.15
CA GLN A 25 -13.93 -5.85 5.46
C GLN A 25 -13.15 -6.10 4.19
N LEU A 26 -11.85 -5.87 4.28
CA LEU A 26 -10.92 -6.12 3.19
C LEU A 26 -10.12 -7.37 3.52
N SER A 27 -9.97 -8.22 2.52
CA SER A 27 -9.10 -9.37 2.61
C SER A 27 -7.80 -8.97 1.93
N LEU A 28 -6.75 -8.74 2.74
CA LEU A 28 -5.50 -8.18 2.25
C LEU A 28 -4.40 -9.24 2.33
N PRO A 29 -3.98 -9.76 1.19
CA PRO A 29 -2.86 -10.71 1.18
C PRO A 29 -1.57 -10.00 1.54
N LEU A 30 -0.74 -10.64 2.35
CA LEU A 30 0.57 -10.13 2.71
C LEU A 30 1.61 -10.72 1.78
N VAL A 31 2.22 -9.85 0.99
CA VAL A 31 3.30 -10.23 0.10
C VAL A 31 4.60 -10.15 0.88
N GLY A 32 5.32 -11.25 0.91
CA GLY A 32 6.62 -11.31 1.56
C GLY A 32 7.73 -11.14 0.55
N ARG A 33 8.32 -12.25 0.11
CA ARG A 33 9.37 -12.20 -0.90
C ARG A 33 8.76 -12.38 -2.28
N VAL A 34 9.30 -11.66 -3.24
CA VAL A 34 8.80 -11.70 -4.62
C VAL A 34 9.86 -12.36 -5.49
N ALA A 35 9.46 -13.42 -6.18
CA ALA A 35 10.34 -14.10 -7.11
C ALA A 35 10.44 -13.35 -8.43
N ALA A 36 11.62 -13.41 -9.03
CA ALA A 36 11.84 -12.80 -10.33
C ALA A 36 10.87 -13.37 -11.36
N GLY A 37 10.28 -12.49 -12.16
CA GLY A 37 9.42 -12.93 -13.26
C GLY A 37 8.02 -13.31 -12.88
N SER A 38 7.69 -13.35 -11.59
CA SER A 38 6.35 -13.71 -11.14
C SER A 38 5.54 -12.46 -10.80
N PRO A 39 4.22 -12.48 -11.04
CA PRO A 39 3.38 -11.35 -10.62
C PRO A 39 3.46 -11.16 -9.12
N ILE A 40 3.32 -9.91 -8.67
CA ILE A 40 3.49 -9.62 -7.25
C ILE A 40 2.46 -10.35 -6.38
N LEU A 41 1.26 -10.57 -6.88
CA LEU A 41 0.23 -11.28 -6.13
C LEU A 41 0.15 -12.77 -6.45
N ALA A 42 1.24 -13.33 -7.00
CA ALA A 42 1.30 -14.77 -7.21
C ALA A 42 1.19 -15.48 -5.86
N GLN A 43 0.52 -16.63 -5.88
CA GLN A 43 0.23 -17.37 -4.65
C GLN A 43 1.49 -17.68 -3.84
N GLU A 44 2.59 -17.98 -4.52
CA GLU A 44 3.84 -18.31 -3.84
C GLU A 44 4.44 -17.14 -3.06
N HIS A 45 3.99 -15.90 -3.31
CA HIS A 45 4.48 -14.73 -2.61
C HIS A 45 3.67 -14.39 -1.38
N ILE A 46 2.52 -15.02 -1.19
CA ILE A 46 1.58 -14.63 -0.15
C ILE A 46 1.85 -15.46 1.11
N ASP A 47 2.27 -14.76 2.17
CA ASP A 47 2.56 -15.42 3.46
C ASP A 47 1.28 -15.73 4.22
N ARG A 48 0.34 -14.79 4.21
CA ARG A 48 -0.94 -14.92 4.90
C ARG A 48 -1.87 -13.81 4.43
N THR A 49 -3.11 -13.89 4.87
CA THR A 49 -4.11 -12.87 4.53
C THR A 49 -4.66 -12.28 5.81
N PHE A 50 -4.78 -10.95 5.84
CA PHE A 50 -5.36 -10.24 6.97
C PHE A 50 -6.75 -9.74 6.61
N LEU A 51 -7.64 -9.73 7.60
CA LEU A 51 -8.94 -9.10 7.46
C LEU A 51 -8.89 -7.77 8.17
N MET A 52 -9.22 -6.70 7.46
CA MET A 52 -9.17 -5.35 8.02
C MET A 52 -10.37 -4.56 7.56
N GLU A 53 -10.80 -3.61 8.37
CA GLU A 53 -11.92 -2.76 8.00
C GLU A 53 -11.49 -1.73 6.98
N ALA A 54 -12.32 -1.55 5.96
CA ALA A 54 -12.04 -0.57 4.90
C ALA A 54 -11.93 0.84 5.45
N SER A 55 -12.65 1.13 6.54
CA SER A 55 -12.68 2.48 7.12
C SER A 55 -11.35 2.87 7.76
N MET A 56 -10.44 1.94 7.95
CA MET A 56 -9.12 2.26 8.48
C MET A 56 -8.25 3.01 7.49
N PHE A 57 -8.64 3.02 6.23
CA PHE A 57 -7.81 3.58 5.16
C PHE A 57 -8.54 4.70 4.43
N SER A 58 -7.81 5.79 4.12
CA SER A 58 -8.37 6.86 3.30
C SER A 58 -8.55 6.40 1.86
N ARG A 59 -7.66 5.54 1.39
CA ARG A 59 -7.76 4.93 0.07
C ARG A 59 -7.69 3.43 0.25
N ARG A 60 -8.49 2.71 -0.50
CA ARG A 60 -8.62 1.27 -0.34
C ARG A 60 -7.36 0.56 -0.84
N PRO A 61 -6.67 -0.18 0.02
CA PRO A 61 -5.54 -1.00 -0.43
C PRO A 61 -6.01 -2.30 -1.06
N ASP A 62 -5.13 -2.90 -1.83
CA ASP A 62 -5.39 -4.19 -2.45
C ASP A 62 -4.54 -5.29 -1.84
N TYR A 63 -3.38 -4.95 -1.28
CA TYR A 63 -2.52 -5.92 -0.63
C TYR A 63 -1.58 -5.22 0.36
N LEU A 64 -0.90 -6.03 1.15
CA LEU A 64 0.14 -5.57 2.08
C LEU A 64 1.48 -6.08 1.58
N LEU A 65 2.51 -5.26 1.74
CA LEU A 65 3.87 -5.64 1.39
C LEU A 65 4.75 -5.50 2.63
N LYS A 66 5.51 -6.54 2.94
CA LYS A 66 6.44 -6.47 4.06
C LYS A 66 7.65 -5.65 3.66
N VAL A 67 7.93 -4.60 4.40
CA VAL A 67 9.03 -3.69 4.13
C VAL A 67 10.33 -4.32 4.61
N ARG A 68 11.35 -4.24 3.78
CA ARG A 68 12.68 -4.73 4.13
C ARG A 68 13.67 -3.59 4.00
N GLY A 69 14.50 -3.45 5.04
CA GLY A 69 15.52 -2.42 5.08
C GLY A 69 14.98 -1.07 5.50
N MET A 70 15.86 -0.09 5.50
CA MET A 70 15.59 1.21 6.10
C MET A 70 15.66 2.35 5.09
N SER A 71 15.51 2.06 3.79
CA SER A 71 15.67 3.11 2.78
C SER A 71 14.59 4.19 2.85
N MET A 72 13.48 3.93 3.57
CA MET A 72 12.40 4.90 3.71
C MET A 72 12.20 5.35 5.16
N ARG A 73 13.26 5.23 5.96
CA ARG A 73 13.22 5.52 7.39
C ARG A 73 12.68 6.93 7.69
N ASP A 74 13.15 7.93 6.95
CA ASP A 74 12.79 9.31 7.24
C ASP A 74 11.34 9.65 6.83
N ALA A 75 10.70 8.76 6.08
CA ALA A 75 9.26 8.87 5.82
C ALA A 75 8.46 8.09 6.86
N GLY A 76 9.10 7.54 7.87
CA GLY A 76 8.43 6.78 8.91
C GLY A 76 8.18 5.34 8.58
N ILE A 77 8.75 4.83 7.49
CA ILE A 77 8.58 3.44 7.06
C ILE A 77 9.81 2.66 7.47
N MET A 78 9.63 1.68 8.35
CA MET A 78 10.73 0.94 8.96
C MET A 78 10.76 -0.51 8.48
N ASP A 79 11.92 -1.12 8.63
CA ASP A 79 12.06 -2.54 8.35
C ASP A 79 11.03 -3.34 9.16
N GLY A 80 10.35 -4.25 8.49
CA GLY A 80 9.35 -5.09 9.15
C GLY A 80 7.94 -4.53 9.11
N ASP A 81 7.77 -3.28 8.76
CA ASP A 81 6.44 -2.69 8.62
C ASP A 81 5.66 -3.38 7.51
N LEU A 82 4.33 -3.29 7.60
CA LEU A 82 3.45 -3.73 6.53
C LEU A 82 2.93 -2.50 5.81
N LEU A 83 3.30 -2.38 4.55
CA LEU A 83 2.87 -1.28 3.72
C LEU A 83 1.56 -1.65 3.06
N ALA A 84 0.53 -0.82 3.24
CA ALA A 84 -0.73 -1.02 2.56
C ALA A 84 -0.62 -0.42 1.16
N VAL A 85 -0.91 -1.20 0.15
CA VAL A 85 -0.62 -0.85 -1.24
C VAL A 85 -1.88 -0.96 -2.08
N GLN A 86 -2.16 0.09 -2.84
CA GLN A 86 -3.20 0.08 -3.84
C GLN A 86 -2.57 -0.22 -5.19
N LYS A 87 -3.07 -1.22 -5.89
CA LYS A 87 -2.53 -1.58 -7.20
C LYS A 87 -2.62 -0.38 -8.14
N ALA A 88 -1.54 -0.14 -8.85
CA ALA A 88 -1.46 0.92 -9.82
C ALA A 88 -0.28 0.64 -10.73
N SER A 89 -0.40 1.02 -11.98
CA SER A 89 0.70 0.91 -12.95
C SER A 89 1.33 2.26 -13.26
N GLU A 90 0.78 3.34 -12.69
CA GLU A 90 1.27 4.69 -12.90
C GLU A 90 1.30 5.43 -11.58
N ALA A 91 2.14 6.46 -11.52
CA ALA A 91 2.27 7.26 -10.32
C ALA A 91 2.57 8.72 -10.69
N ARG A 92 2.40 9.59 -9.70
CA ARG A 92 2.75 11.01 -9.84
C ARG A 92 3.93 11.33 -8.95
N SER A 93 4.69 12.32 -9.37
CA SER A 93 5.83 12.77 -8.57
C SER A 93 5.41 13.10 -7.15
N GLY A 94 6.18 12.60 -6.19
CA GLY A 94 5.90 12.79 -4.78
C GLY A 94 5.21 11.62 -4.11
N GLN A 95 4.65 10.70 -4.85
CA GLN A 95 4.00 9.52 -4.26
C GLN A 95 5.05 8.47 -3.89
N ILE A 96 4.76 7.72 -2.82
CA ILE A 96 5.58 6.58 -2.45
C ILE A 96 5.01 5.37 -3.16
N VAL A 97 5.87 4.67 -3.88
CA VAL A 97 5.45 3.58 -4.75
C VAL A 97 6.16 2.29 -4.39
N VAL A 98 5.53 1.20 -4.77
CA VAL A 98 6.17 -0.10 -4.85
C VAL A 98 6.58 -0.28 -6.30
N ALA A 99 7.86 -0.44 -6.53
CA ALA A 99 8.41 -0.51 -7.89
C ALA A 99 9.18 -1.82 -8.07
N ARG A 100 9.07 -2.36 -9.26
CA ARG A 100 9.89 -3.50 -9.67
C ARG A 100 10.98 -3.01 -10.59
N LEU A 101 12.22 -3.31 -10.21
CA LEU A 101 13.40 -2.98 -11.00
C LEU A 101 14.09 -4.28 -11.36
N GLY A 102 14.00 -4.66 -12.64
CA GLY A 102 14.48 -5.97 -13.01
C GLY A 102 13.79 -7.03 -12.18
N ASP A 103 14.57 -7.71 -11.35
CA ASP A 103 14.05 -8.79 -10.51
C ASP A 103 13.70 -8.36 -9.10
N ASP A 104 14.00 -7.12 -8.73
CA ASP A 104 13.85 -6.65 -7.37
C ASP A 104 12.62 -5.79 -7.20
N VAL A 105 12.03 -5.85 -5.99
CA VAL A 105 10.92 -4.99 -5.60
C VAL A 105 11.41 -4.06 -4.51
N THR A 106 11.11 -2.77 -4.65
CA THR A 106 11.56 -1.77 -3.69
C THR A 106 10.46 -0.74 -3.45
N VAL A 107 10.58 -0.04 -2.32
CA VAL A 107 9.66 1.04 -1.95
C VAL A 107 10.48 2.33 -1.97
N LYS A 108 10.03 3.30 -2.74
CA LYS A 108 10.75 4.56 -2.90
C LYS A 108 9.77 5.67 -3.21
N ARG A 109 10.24 6.91 -3.12
CA ARG A 109 9.46 8.05 -3.56
C ARG A 109 9.66 8.24 -5.05
N PHE A 110 8.56 8.30 -5.77
CA PHE A 110 8.56 8.41 -7.22
C PHE A 110 8.77 9.86 -7.62
N LYS A 111 9.64 10.09 -8.60
CA LYS A 111 9.84 11.41 -9.15
C LYS A 111 10.06 11.29 -10.64
N ARG A 112 9.18 11.93 -11.42
CA ARG A 112 9.33 11.94 -12.87
C ARG A 112 10.29 13.04 -13.27
N THR A 113 11.22 12.71 -14.15
CA THR A 113 12.20 13.67 -14.63
C THR A 113 12.15 13.70 -16.14
N ARG A 114 12.90 14.64 -16.72
CA ARG A 114 12.93 14.78 -18.16
C ARG A 114 13.44 13.52 -18.85
N GLY A 115 14.43 12.88 -18.30
CA GLY A 115 15.05 11.71 -18.91
C GLY A 115 14.51 10.38 -18.43
N GLY A 116 13.50 10.37 -17.57
CA GLY A 116 12.96 9.13 -17.04
C GLY A 116 12.35 9.29 -15.68
N VAL A 117 12.69 8.38 -14.77
CA VAL A 117 12.14 8.36 -13.43
C VAL A 117 13.26 8.26 -12.42
N GLU A 118 13.13 8.98 -11.31
CA GLU A 118 13.99 8.79 -10.16
C GLU A 118 13.22 8.14 -9.05
N LEU A 119 13.80 7.14 -8.44
CA LEU A 119 13.26 6.49 -7.27
C LEU A 119 14.12 6.93 -6.10
N VAL A 120 13.54 7.78 -5.26
CA VAL A 120 14.29 8.50 -4.23
C VAL A 120 14.04 7.85 -2.89
N ALA A 121 15.12 7.50 -2.20
CA ALA A 121 15.03 6.98 -0.84
C ALA A 121 14.77 8.13 0.12
N GLU A 122 14.16 7.81 1.26
CA GLU A 122 13.98 8.76 2.35
C GLU A 122 14.97 8.42 3.45
N ASN A 123 16.24 8.39 3.07
CA ASN A 123 17.34 8.08 3.97
C ASN A 123 18.62 8.49 3.23
N PRO A 124 19.41 9.42 3.77
CA PRO A 124 20.59 9.92 3.06
C PRO A 124 21.66 8.86 2.82
N GLU A 125 21.58 7.72 3.51
CA GLU A 125 22.56 6.64 3.27
C GLU A 125 22.26 5.84 2.01
N PHE A 126 21.13 6.10 1.35
CA PHE A 126 20.73 5.37 0.15
C PHE A 126 20.73 6.32 -1.05
N LYS A 127 21.28 5.84 -2.14
CA LYS A 127 21.37 6.66 -3.34
C LYS A 127 20.07 6.63 -4.12
N THR A 128 19.80 7.72 -4.83
CA THR A 128 18.68 7.78 -5.77
C THR A 128 18.95 6.79 -6.91
N ILE A 129 17.91 6.08 -7.31
CA ILE A 129 17.99 5.15 -8.42
C ILE A 129 17.39 5.84 -9.64
N PHE A 130 18.16 5.95 -10.70
CA PHE A 130 17.66 6.53 -11.94
C PHE A 130 17.20 5.42 -12.88
N VAL A 131 15.98 5.57 -13.41
CA VAL A 131 15.40 4.62 -14.35
C VAL A 131 15.23 5.33 -15.68
N GLY A 132 15.96 4.87 -16.69
CA GLY A 132 15.90 5.42 -18.03
C GLY A 132 14.92 4.66 -18.91
N PRO A 133 14.73 5.15 -20.14
CA PRO A 133 13.69 4.58 -21.02
C PRO A 133 13.86 3.10 -21.35
N GLY A 134 15.08 2.60 -21.34
CA GLY A 134 15.32 1.20 -21.70
C GLY A 134 15.38 0.25 -20.54
N ASP A 135 15.23 0.76 -19.32
CA ASP A 135 15.40 -0.08 -18.12
C ASP A 135 14.14 -0.87 -17.83
N ALA A 136 14.34 -2.08 -17.31
CA ALA A 136 13.24 -2.93 -16.87
C ALA A 136 12.66 -2.35 -15.58
N PHE A 137 11.48 -1.76 -15.68
CA PHE A 137 10.87 -1.04 -14.59
C PHE A 137 9.36 -1.10 -14.70
N ALA A 138 8.70 -1.31 -13.56
CA ALA A 138 7.25 -1.27 -13.50
C ALA A 138 6.83 -0.78 -12.12
N ILE A 139 5.70 -0.07 -12.07
CA ILE A 139 5.08 0.29 -10.81
C ILE A 139 4.10 -0.81 -10.45
N GLU A 140 4.20 -1.32 -9.23
CA GLU A 140 3.32 -2.36 -8.73
C GLU A 140 2.21 -1.81 -7.83
N GLY A 141 2.34 -0.57 -7.38
CA GLY A 141 1.31 0.05 -6.59
C GLY A 141 1.75 1.32 -5.90
N LEU A 142 0.77 1.94 -5.24
CA LEU A 142 0.97 3.15 -4.46
C LEU A 142 0.80 2.84 -2.98
N ALA A 143 1.67 3.40 -2.15
CA ALA A 143 1.55 3.25 -0.71
C ALA A 143 0.39 4.11 -0.23
N VAL A 144 -0.57 3.49 0.44
CA VAL A 144 -1.77 4.19 0.93
C VAL A 144 -1.95 4.04 2.43
N GLY A 145 -1.08 3.31 3.09
CA GLY A 145 -1.16 3.16 4.54
C GLY A 145 0.01 2.35 5.06
N LEU A 146 0.14 2.33 6.38
CA LEU A 146 1.24 1.64 7.03
C LEU A 146 0.73 0.99 8.29
N ILE A 147 1.12 -0.25 8.52
CA ILE A 147 0.69 -1.00 9.69
C ILE A 147 1.93 -1.48 10.40
N ARG A 148 1.99 -1.18 11.68
CA ARG A 148 3.09 -1.60 12.52
C ARG A 148 2.53 -2.17 13.80
N ASN A 149 3.01 -3.33 14.18
CA ASN A 149 2.62 -3.94 15.42
C ASN A 149 3.87 -4.16 16.27
N ASN A 150 4.10 -3.24 17.17
CA ASN A 150 5.24 -3.32 18.09
C ASN A 150 4.78 -3.85 19.43
N MET A 151 5.53 -4.79 19.95
CA MET A 151 5.27 -5.26 21.29
C MET A 151 6.02 -4.34 22.25
N LEU A 152 5.26 -3.68 23.11
CA LEU A 152 5.84 -2.81 24.14
C LEU A 152 5.88 -3.58 25.44
N MET A 153 7.06 -3.71 25.98
CA MET A 153 7.26 -4.51 27.20
C MET A 153 7.60 -3.64 28.40
#